data_d3e3abe39ff5e5860be239851bf44b79
#
_entry.id   d3e3abe39ff5e5860be239851bf44b79
#
_cell.length_a   1.000
_cell.length_b   1.000
_cell.length_c   1.000
_cell.angle_alpha   90.00
_cell.angle_beta   90.00
_cell.angle_gamma   90.00
#
_symmetry.space_group_name_H-M   'P 1'
#
loop_
_entity.id
_entity.type
_entity.pdbx_description
1 polymer ?
#
loop_
_entity_poly.entity_id
_entity_poly.type
_entity_poly.pdbx_seq_one_letter_code
_entity_poly.pdbx_strand_id
1 'polypeptide(L)'
;KTYYVDIETEIVDGFPKAEEAKSRILAFSIVTPDKKVIVLGLEDLESDKIKKIEDDTNEYMKKFGDEWTFQYIKFKTEYDMVYTFVYKFMPKFPMMTGWNFINYDWQYIVNRCKHLQIDIVGSSRTGSLDPEDSRPLHMGILDYMQLYDKYDRSVKVKESNSLDYVSSQVLGTNKIKFTGSLQDLYRDNFTKYIYYNVIDSILVYYIDKKLKSMDVLITLASITKMPLYKAASPVAVTEALIARKIASEGKRIGTEAREDNKKEGQFAGAFVKEPIVGFYEGVSAFDYASLYPSIMRQFNISPDAFIEKIPTSKVEEKRKDKKSTSLA
;
A
#
# COMPACT_ATOMS: atom_id res chain seq x y z
N LYS A 1 -10.55 12.77 -4.98
CA LYS A 1 -9.36 13.34 -5.66
C LYS A 1 -8.12 12.74 -5.00
N THR A 2 -7.30 12.04 -5.78
CA THR A 2 -6.05 11.41 -5.35
C THR A 2 -4.87 12.22 -5.89
N TYR A 3 -3.86 12.44 -5.07
CA TYR A 3 -2.58 13.04 -5.44
C TYR A 3 -1.52 11.94 -5.40
N TYR A 4 -0.71 11.86 -6.45
CA TYR A 4 0.38 10.89 -6.54
C TYR A 4 1.68 11.63 -6.29
N VAL A 5 2.42 11.18 -5.30
CA VAL A 5 3.61 11.88 -4.79
C VAL A 5 4.79 10.93 -4.79
N ASP A 6 5.93 11.47 -5.15
CA ASP A 6 7.21 10.79 -5.10
C ASP A 6 8.27 11.77 -4.63
N ILE A 7 9.29 11.30 -3.91
CA ILE A 7 10.40 12.13 -3.45
C ILE A 7 11.72 11.67 -4.06
N GLU A 8 12.59 12.62 -4.28
CA GLU A 8 13.97 12.33 -4.63
C GLU A 8 14.91 12.81 -3.52
N THR A 9 15.83 11.97 -3.15
CA THR A 9 16.75 12.20 -2.04
C THR A 9 18.19 12.22 -2.50
N GLU A 10 19.02 13.02 -1.81
CA GLU A 10 20.44 13.07 -2.04
C GLU A 10 21.10 11.73 -1.68
N ILE A 11 21.93 11.20 -2.59
CA ILE A 11 22.67 9.97 -2.38
C ILE A 11 24.12 10.33 -2.08
N VAL A 12 24.56 10.15 -0.84
CA VAL A 12 25.95 10.45 -0.40
C VAL A 12 26.73 9.16 -0.22
N ASP A 13 26.28 8.28 0.66
CA ASP A 13 26.93 7.01 1.00
C ASP A 13 25.94 5.84 0.82
N GLY A 14 25.71 5.43 -0.43
CA GLY A 14 24.71 4.42 -0.76
C GLY A 14 23.27 4.94 -0.69
N PHE A 15 22.31 4.05 -0.88
CA PHE A 15 20.90 4.43 -0.93
C PHE A 15 20.40 4.88 0.46
N PRO A 16 19.79 6.07 0.58
CA PRO A 16 19.38 6.62 1.86
C PRO A 16 18.28 5.78 2.52
N LYS A 17 18.45 5.49 3.80
CA LYS A 17 17.46 4.73 4.59
C LYS A 17 16.38 5.66 5.11
N ALA A 18 15.12 5.27 4.92
CA ALA A 18 13.97 6.06 5.34
C ALA A 18 13.89 6.24 6.87
N GLU A 19 14.33 5.23 7.64
CA GLU A 19 14.37 5.28 9.11
C GLU A 19 15.34 6.34 9.63
N GLU A 20 16.46 6.55 8.93
CA GLU A 20 17.49 7.49 9.31
C GLU A 20 17.26 8.89 8.72
N ALA A 21 16.79 8.98 7.48
CA ALA A 21 16.49 10.18 6.70
C ALA A 21 17.58 11.28 6.81
N LYS A 22 18.87 10.86 6.77
CA LYS A 22 20.01 11.77 6.97
C LYS A 22 20.25 12.71 5.78
N SER A 23 20.04 12.20 4.58
CA SER A 23 20.26 12.97 3.35
C SER A 23 19.10 13.94 3.09
N ARG A 24 19.38 14.98 2.31
CA ARG A 24 18.37 15.98 1.96
C ARG A 24 17.34 15.40 1.00
N ILE A 25 16.11 15.90 1.11
CA ILE A 25 15.12 15.77 0.04
C ILE A 25 15.47 16.83 -1.01
N LEU A 26 15.66 16.40 -2.25
CA LEU A 26 16.05 17.28 -3.36
C LEU A 26 14.84 17.79 -4.15
N ALA A 27 13.80 16.94 -4.27
CA ALA A 27 12.57 17.30 -4.95
C ALA A 27 11.37 16.50 -4.43
N PHE A 28 10.18 17.09 -4.55
CA PHE A 28 8.89 16.43 -4.50
C PHE A 28 8.25 16.53 -5.87
N SER A 29 7.75 15.44 -6.43
CA SER A 29 6.86 15.48 -7.56
C SER A 29 5.43 15.18 -7.11
N ILE A 30 4.48 15.99 -7.54
CA ILE A 30 3.08 15.94 -7.12
C ILE A 30 2.21 15.92 -8.38
N VAL A 31 1.65 14.77 -8.68
CA VAL A 31 0.69 14.60 -9.76
C VAL A 31 -0.72 14.84 -9.24
N THR A 32 -1.42 15.77 -9.84
CA THR A 32 -2.75 16.20 -9.44
C THR A 32 -3.84 15.49 -10.25
N PRO A 33 -5.09 15.43 -9.75
CA PRO A 33 -6.20 14.77 -10.46
C PRO A 33 -6.58 15.44 -11.79
N ASP A 34 -6.22 16.68 -11.98
CA ASP A 34 -6.47 17.50 -13.18
C ASP A 34 -5.28 17.50 -14.16
N LYS A 35 -4.41 16.49 -14.05
CA LYS A 35 -3.28 16.26 -14.97
C LYS A 35 -2.25 17.40 -14.96
N LYS A 36 -2.00 17.95 -13.81
CA LYS A 36 -0.93 18.89 -13.58
C LYS A 36 0.14 18.22 -12.72
N VAL A 37 1.39 18.36 -13.11
CA VAL A 37 2.52 17.97 -12.28
C VAL A 37 3.12 19.23 -11.65
N ILE A 38 3.25 19.22 -10.33
CA ILE A 38 3.92 20.27 -9.58
C ILE A 38 5.17 19.67 -8.98
N VAL A 39 6.31 20.23 -9.31
CA VAL A 39 7.59 19.84 -8.70
C VAL A 39 8.06 20.95 -7.77
N LEU A 40 8.35 20.59 -6.54
CA LEU A 40 9.05 21.42 -5.57
C LEU A 40 10.52 20.99 -5.59
N GLY A 41 11.45 21.88 -5.82
CA GLY A 41 12.86 21.52 -5.94
C GLY A 41 13.81 22.60 -5.42
N LEU A 42 15.08 22.21 -5.22
CA LEU A 42 16.11 23.07 -4.64
C LEU A 42 16.95 23.80 -5.69
N GLU A 43 17.11 23.19 -6.85
CA GLU A 43 17.99 23.74 -7.91
C GLU A 43 17.24 24.66 -8.88
N ASP A 44 17.99 25.49 -9.59
CA ASP A 44 17.43 26.34 -10.64
C ASP A 44 17.04 25.52 -11.86
N LEU A 45 15.86 25.80 -12.39
CA LEU A 45 15.40 25.24 -13.65
C LEU A 45 14.91 26.39 -14.54
N GLU A 46 15.60 26.61 -15.64
CA GLU A 46 15.29 27.65 -16.61
C GLU A 46 13.96 27.40 -17.33
N SER A 47 13.29 28.46 -17.76
CA SER A 47 11.93 28.35 -18.36
C SER A 47 11.87 27.49 -19.61
N ASP A 48 12.91 27.47 -20.43
CA ASP A 48 13.02 26.60 -21.60
C ASP A 48 13.16 25.13 -21.22
N LYS A 49 13.85 24.83 -20.13
CA LYS A 49 13.98 23.48 -19.58
C LYS A 49 12.67 23.01 -18.93
N ILE A 50 11.95 23.91 -18.27
CA ILE A 50 10.60 23.63 -17.74
C ILE A 50 9.67 23.24 -18.88
N LYS A 51 9.65 24.04 -19.95
CA LYS A 51 8.84 23.74 -21.13
C LYS A 51 9.26 22.44 -21.80
N LYS A 52 10.55 22.18 -21.88
CA LYS A 52 11.07 20.92 -22.43
C LYS A 52 10.58 19.70 -21.63
N ILE A 53 10.57 19.75 -20.28
CA ILE A 53 10.04 18.65 -19.46
C ILE A 53 8.56 18.45 -19.76
N GLU A 54 7.77 19.52 -19.92
CA GLU A 54 6.36 19.44 -20.25
C GLU A 54 6.16 18.78 -21.63
N ASP A 55 6.89 19.24 -22.65
CA ASP A 55 6.80 18.70 -24.02
C ASP A 55 7.25 17.23 -24.07
N ASP A 56 8.36 16.88 -23.44
CA ASP A 56 8.89 15.52 -23.38
C ASP A 56 7.91 14.59 -22.61
N THR A 57 7.27 15.09 -21.55
CA THR A 57 6.25 14.35 -20.80
C THR A 57 5.03 14.08 -21.66
N ASN A 58 4.54 15.08 -22.38
CA ASN A 58 3.38 14.94 -23.27
C ASN A 58 3.67 13.98 -24.43
N GLU A 59 4.84 14.04 -25.04
CA GLU A 59 5.23 13.10 -26.09
C GLU A 59 5.32 11.67 -25.54
N TYR A 60 5.94 11.47 -24.37
CA TYR A 60 6.06 10.14 -23.76
C TYR A 60 4.69 9.55 -23.37
N MET A 61 3.75 10.39 -22.92
CA MET A 61 2.42 9.99 -22.49
C MET A 61 1.36 10.07 -23.61
N LYS A 62 1.73 10.45 -24.82
CA LYS A 62 0.85 10.65 -25.99
C LYS A 62 -0.10 9.47 -26.25
N LYS A 63 0.37 8.25 -26.04
CA LYS A 63 -0.43 7.04 -26.21
C LYS A 63 -1.65 6.94 -25.28
N PHE A 64 -1.67 7.69 -24.18
CA PHE A 64 -2.80 7.74 -23.25
C PHE A 64 -3.83 8.81 -23.60
N GLY A 65 -3.52 9.72 -24.56
CA GLY A 65 -4.43 10.74 -25.05
C GLY A 65 -4.70 11.88 -24.07
N ASP A 66 -3.87 12.05 -23.07
CA ASP A 66 -3.99 13.10 -22.05
C ASP A 66 -2.91 14.16 -22.27
N GLU A 67 -3.25 15.43 -22.03
CA GLU A 67 -2.28 16.54 -21.97
C GLU A 67 -1.95 16.88 -20.53
N TRP A 68 -0.67 17.01 -20.24
CA TRP A 68 -0.11 17.32 -18.93
C TRP A 68 0.43 18.74 -18.91
N THR A 69 0.19 19.44 -17.82
CA THR A 69 0.84 20.72 -17.54
C THR A 69 1.88 20.54 -16.44
N PHE A 70 2.99 21.26 -16.55
CA PHE A 70 4.11 21.16 -15.63
C PHE A 70 4.36 22.50 -14.92
N GLN A 71 4.57 22.46 -13.63
CA GLN A 71 4.96 23.62 -12.83
C GLN A 71 6.14 23.26 -11.94
N TYR A 72 7.19 24.04 -12.03
CA TYR A 72 8.34 23.95 -11.13
C TYR A 72 8.33 25.11 -10.14
N ILE A 73 8.54 24.81 -8.85
CA ILE A 73 8.62 25.79 -7.77
C ILE A 73 9.96 25.59 -7.08
N LYS A 74 10.87 26.58 -7.28
CA LYS A 74 12.18 26.57 -6.64
C LYS A 74 12.10 27.05 -5.21
N PHE A 75 12.88 26.42 -4.34
CA PHE A 75 13.12 26.82 -2.97
C PHE A 75 14.61 27.12 -2.71
N LYS A 76 14.88 28.06 -1.83
CA LYS A 76 16.25 28.39 -1.45
C LYS A 76 16.84 27.38 -0.48
N THR A 77 16.02 26.79 0.37
CA THR A 77 16.45 25.83 1.39
C THR A 77 15.53 24.61 1.38
N GLU A 78 16.06 23.48 1.79
CA GLU A 78 15.28 22.27 2.01
C GLU A 78 14.18 22.51 3.07
N TYR A 79 14.51 23.24 4.13
CA TYR A 79 13.55 23.61 5.17
C TYR A 79 12.30 24.27 4.58
N ASP A 80 12.45 25.30 3.76
CA ASP A 80 11.34 26.03 3.15
C ASP A 80 10.50 25.11 2.23
N MET A 81 11.17 24.21 1.50
CA MET A 81 10.53 23.26 0.61
C MET A 81 9.68 22.24 1.38
N VAL A 82 10.28 21.57 2.36
CA VAL A 82 9.60 20.57 3.20
C VAL A 82 8.49 21.23 4.03
N TYR A 83 8.75 22.38 4.62
CA TYR A 83 7.75 23.16 5.34
C TYR A 83 6.56 23.52 4.43
N THR A 84 6.83 23.98 3.23
CA THR A 84 5.77 24.30 2.26
C THR A 84 4.96 23.06 1.87
N PHE A 85 5.61 21.93 1.63
CA PHE A 85 4.93 20.68 1.33
C PHE A 85 4.01 20.29 2.50
N VAL A 86 4.54 20.24 3.71
CA VAL A 86 3.81 19.81 4.92
C VAL A 86 2.68 20.78 5.29
N TYR A 87 2.91 22.10 5.27
CA TYR A 87 1.94 23.07 5.77
C TYR A 87 1.03 23.69 4.70
N LYS A 88 1.42 23.67 3.43
CA LYS A 88 0.67 24.34 2.36
C LYS A 88 0.04 23.39 1.35
N PHE A 89 0.66 22.22 1.11
CA PHE A 89 0.16 21.23 0.14
C PHE A 89 -0.64 20.14 0.83
N MET A 90 -0.05 19.40 1.75
CA MET A 90 -0.69 18.24 2.38
C MET A 90 -2.06 18.53 3.01
N PRO A 91 -2.30 19.65 3.72
CA PRO A 91 -3.62 19.92 4.29
C PRO A 91 -4.75 20.04 3.25
N LYS A 92 -4.40 20.24 1.98
CA LYS A 92 -5.37 20.36 0.88
C LYS A 92 -5.67 19.02 0.21
N PHE A 93 -4.87 17.99 0.48
CA PHE A 93 -5.03 16.69 -0.17
C PHE A 93 -6.04 15.84 0.59
N PRO A 94 -7.12 15.38 -0.03
CA PRO A 94 -8.01 14.40 0.57
C PRO A 94 -7.42 12.98 0.56
N MET A 95 -6.59 12.66 -0.44
CA MET A 95 -5.88 11.39 -0.57
C MET A 95 -4.51 11.60 -1.22
N MET A 96 -3.51 10.87 -0.73
CA MET A 96 -2.14 10.87 -1.22
C MET A 96 -1.62 9.45 -1.32
N THR A 97 -0.93 9.15 -2.40
CA THR A 97 -0.32 7.84 -2.65
C THR A 97 0.91 7.96 -3.52
N GLY A 98 1.70 6.93 -3.59
CA GLY A 98 2.86 6.77 -4.46
C GLY A 98 3.25 5.29 -4.52
N TRP A 99 4.37 4.99 -5.16
CA TRP A 99 4.88 3.62 -5.27
C TRP A 99 5.84 3.31 -4.13
N ASN A 100 5.55 2.31 -3.32
CA ASN A 100 6.25 1.99 -2.06
C ASN A 100 6.22 3.15 -1.05
N PHE A 101 5.18 3.97 -1.16
CA PHE A 101 5.08 5.29 -0.54
C PHE A 101 5.13 5.25 0.99
N ILE A 102 4.42 4.32 1.61
CA ILE A 102 4.37 4.23 3.09
C ILE A 102 5.71 3.79 3.66
N ASN A 103 6.37 2.80 3.02
CA ASN A 103 7.60 2.23 3.55
C ASN A 103 8.84 3.08 3.26
N TYR A 104 8.78 3.98 2.27
CA TYR A 104 9.91 4.83 1.93
C TYR A 104 9.58 6.31 2.03
N ASP A 105 8.79 6.86 1.10
CA ASP A 105 8.58 8.31 0.98
C ASP A 105 7.96 8.93 2.24
N TRP A 106 6.86 8.36 2.72
CA TRP A 106 6.18 8.86 3.92
C TRP A 106 7.07 8.77 5.15
N GLN A 107 7.69 7.63 5.37
CA GLN A 107 8.61 7.43 6.49
C GLN A 107 9.79 8.40 6.41
N TYR A 108 10.34 8.59 5.20
CA TYR A 108 11.42 9.55 4.96
C TYR A 108 10.99 10.97 5.29
N ILE A 109 9.84 11.42 4.80
CA ILE A 109 9.29 12.75 5.07
C ILE A 109 9.13 12.98 6.58
N VAL A 110 8.50 12.04 7.29
CA VAL A 110 8.30 12.14 8.75
C VAL A 110 9.62 12.25 9.49
N ASN A 111 10.58 11.40 9.17
CA ASN A 111 11.89 11.41 9.84
C ASN A 111 12.72 12.62 9.42
N ARG A 112 12.62 13.08 8.17
CA ARG A 112 13.31 14.30 7.73
C ARG A 112 12.75 15.56 8.39
N CYS A 113 11.45 15.62 8.61
CA CYS A 113 10.82 16.68 9.40
C CYS A 113 11.43 16.79 10.82
N LYS A 114 11.70 15.64 11.47
CA LYS A 114 12.37 15.65 12.78
C LYS A 114 13.77 16.28 12.70
N HIS A 115 14.57 15.93 11.69
CA HIS A 115 15.88 16.55 11.49
C HIS A 115 15.82 18.04 11.22
N LEU A 116 14.83 18.47 10.48
CA LEU A 116 14.61 19.88 10.14
C LEU A 116 13.85 20.66 11.23
N GLN A 117 13.44 20.01 12.33
CA GLN A 117 12.62 20.61 13.39
C GLN A 117 11.27 21.16 12.85
N ILE A 118 10.71 20.51 11.85
CA ILE A 118 9.39 20.82 11.31
C ILE A 118 8.38 19.92 12.00
N ASP A 119 7.36 20.51 12.62
CA ASP A 119 6.29 19.74 13.24
C ASP A 119 5.37 19.14 12.17
N ILE A 120 5.36 17.80 12.08
CA ILE A 120 4.54 17.06 11.13
C ILE A 120 3.03 17.25 11.35
N VAL A 121 2.61 17.73 12.52
CA VAL A 121 1.20 18.09 12.81
C VAL A 121 0.67 19.12 11.80
N GLY A 122 1.54 19.96 11.25
CA GLY A 122 1.19 20.89 10.17
C GLY A 122 0.66 20.24 8.90
N SER A 123 0.91 18.96 8.69
CA SER A 123 0.33 18.19 7.59
C SER A 123 -1.17 17.91 7.80
N SER A 124 -1.65 17.99 9.04
CA SER A 124 -3.03 17.68 9.39
C SER A 124 -3.90 18.92 9.46
N ARG A 125 -4.99 18.94 8.69
CA ARG A 125 -6.02 20.00 8.77
C ARG A 125 -6.71 20.05 10.13
N THR A 126 -6.80 18.92 10.80
CA THR A 126 -7.50 18.78 12.10
C THR A 126 -6.56 18.79 13.30
N GLY A 127 -5.24 18.87 13.07
CA GLY A 127 -4.23 18.73 14.11
C GLY A 127 -4.11 17.33 14.70
N SER A 128 -4.75 16.32 14.08
CA SER A 128 -4.74 14.94 14.56
C SER A 128 -3.94 14.04 13.62
N LEU A 129 -3.06 13.23 14.21
CA LEU A 129 -2.22 12.26 13.53
C LEU A 129 -2.50 10.86 14.06
N ASP A 130 -2.23 9.87 13.25
CA ASP A 130 -2.16 8.47 13.67
C ASP A 130 -0.95 8.29 14.61
N PRO A 131 -1.12 7.69 15.80
CA PRO A 131 -0.02 7.55 16.75
C PRO A 131 1.05 6.56 16.33
N GLU A 132 0.77 5.64 15.41
CA GLU A 132 1.72 4.62 14.98
C GLU A 132 2.70 5.14 13.93
N ASP A 133 2.19 5.88 12.94
CA ASP A 133 2.99 6.28 11.78
C ASP A 133 2.87 7.76 11.40
N SER A 134 2.27 8.56 12.26
CA SER A 134 2.11 10.02 12.11
C SER A 134 1.30 10.45 10.87
N ARG A 135 0.50 9.57 10.29
CA ARG A 135 -0.37 9.94 9.16
C ARG A 135 -1.48 10.91 9.60
N PRO A 136 -1.73 11.99 8.85
CA PRO A 136 -2.84 12.90 9.14
C PRO A 136 -4.19 12.19 9.04
N LEU A 137 -5.00 12.25 10.08
CA LEU A 137 -6.29 11.53 10.11
C LEU A 137 -7.36 12.13 9.20
N HIS A 138 -7.18 13.36 8.70
CA HIS A 138 -8.14 14.01 7.79
C HIS A 138 -8.03 13.52 6.34
N MET A 139 -6.96 12.84 5.96
CA MET A 139 -6.69 12.38 4.60
C MET A 139 -6.37 10.89 4.56
N GLY A 140 -6.57 10.27 3.40
CA GLY A 140 -6.10 8.91 3.15
C GLY A 140 -4.67 8.94 2.62
N ILE A 141 -3.71 8.35 3.37
CA ILE A 141 -2.38 8.05 2.85
C ILE A 141 -2.28 6.55 2.63
N LEU A 142 -1.95 6.14 1.42
CA LEU A 142 -1.94 4.76 0.97
C LEU A 142 -0.66 4.47 0.17
N ASP A 143 -0.32 3.21 0.11
CA ASP A 143 0.77 2.71 -0.72
C ASP A 143 0.21 2.00 -1.95
N TYR A 144 0.46 2.55 -3.13
CA TYR A 144 -0.10 1.98 -4.35
C TYR A 144 0.52 0.63 -4.72
N MET A 145 1.78 0.39 -4.40
CA MET A 145 2.42 -0.92 -4.59
C MET A 145 1.71 -2.00 -3.77
N GLN A 146 1.35 -1.71 -2.51
CA GLN A 146 0.61 -2.64 -1.67
C GLN A 146 -0.83 -2.87 -2.19
N LEU A 147 -1.49 -1.84 -2.72
CA LEU A 147 -2.80 -1.99 -3.35
C LEU A 147 -2.73 -2.83 -4.62
N TYR A 148 -1.73 -2.59 -5.46
CA TYR A 148 -1.46 -3.41 -6.64
C TYR A 148 -1.24 -4.87 -6.26
N ASP A 149 -0.37 -5.13 -5.30
CA ASP A 149 -0.09 -6.49 -4.87
C ASP A 149 -1.33 -7.22 -4.35
N LYS A 150 -2.19 -6.51 -3.66
CA LYS A 150 -3.38 -7.06 -3.03
C LYS A 150 -4.55 -7.27 -3.98
N TYR A 151 -4.82 -6.31 -4.85
CA TYR A 151 -6.05 -6.29 -5.65
C TYR A 151 -5.85 -6.72 -7.09
N ASP A 152 -4.65 -6.59 -7.65
CA ASP A 152 -4.41 -7.08 -9.01
C ASP A 152 -4.25 -8.59 -9.02
N ARG A 153 -5.18 -9.26 -9.71
CA ARG A 153 -5.23 -10.71 -9.92
C ARG A 153 -4.99 -11.10 -11.37
N SER A 154 -4.57 -10.17 -12.21
CA SER A 154 -4.34 -10.40 -13.64
C SER A 154 -3.16 -11.36 -13.89
N VAL A 155 -2.18 -11.36 -12.98
CA VAL A 155 -1.01 -12.23 -13.05
C VAL A 155 -0.99 -13.17 -11.86
N LYS A 156 -0.92 -14.49 -12.10
CA LYS A 156 -0.90 -15.52 -11.05
C LYS A 156 0.38 -15.50 -10.22
N VAL A 157 1.52 -15.22 -10.88
CA VAL A 157 2.84 -15.11 -10.23
C VAL A 157 3.44 -13.78 -10.65
N LYS A 158 3.67 -12.90 -9.69
CA LYS A 158 4.33 -11.62 -9.90
C LYS A 158 5.83 -11.81 -9.74
N GLU A 159 6.59 -11.56 -10.78
CA GLU A 159 8.06 -11.69 -10.76
C GLU A 159 8.71 -10.56 -9.98
N SER A 160 8.11 -9.36 -9.99
CA SER A 160 8.62 -8.18 -9.30
C SER A 160 7.50 -7.19 -9.00
N ASN A 161 7.65 -6.46 -7.90
CA ASN A 161 6.82 -5.31 -7.57
C ASN A 161 7.51 -3.97 -7.90
N SER A 162 8.59 -3.97 -8.69
CA SER A 162 9.21 -2.72 -9.13
C SER A 162 8.27 -1.93 -10.05
N LEU A 163 8.29 -0.60 -9.94
CA LEU A 163 7.46 0.26 -10.78
C LEU A 163 7.72 0.05 -12.28
N ASP A 164 8.98 -0.21 -12.66
CA ASP A 164 9.36 -0.48 -14.05
C ASP A 164 8.70 -1.76 -14.58
N TYR A 165 8.78 -2.85 -13.82
CA TYR A 165 8.14 -4.10 -14.18
C TYR A 165 6.61 -3.96 -14.27
N VAL A 166 6.00 -3.38 -13.25
CA VAL A 166 4.54 -3.25 -13.19
C VAL A 166 4.02 -2.31 -14.27
N SER A 167 4.70 -1.19 -14.53
CA SER A 167 4.30 -0.28 -15.62
C SER A 167 4.44 -0.95 -16.99
N SER A 168 5.45 -1.80 -17.21
CA SER A 168 5.57 -2.56 -18.46
C SER A 168 4.42 -3.56 -18.62
N GLN A 169 4.06 -4.30 -17.57
CA GLN A 169 2.99 -5.29 -17.61
C GLN A 169 1.60 -4.63 -17.72
N VAL A 170 1.35 -3.62 -16.89
CA VAL A 170 0.03 -2.97 -16.84
C VAL A 170 -0.17 -1.99 -17.99
N LEU A 171 0.82 -1.14 -18.28
CA LEU A 171 0.68 -0.03 -19.23
C LEU A 171 1.33 -0.30 -20.59
N GLY A 172 2.18 -1.32 -20.70
CA GLY A 172 3.02 -1.54 -21.88
C GLY A 172 4.06 -0.42 -22.09
N THR A 173 4.55 0.17 -21.00
CA THR A 173 5.59 1.20 -21.02
C THR A 173 6.52 1.03 -19.81
N ASN A 174 7.76 1.48 -19.94
CA ASN A 174 8.77 1.34 -18.92
C ASN A 174 9.12 2.70 -18.31
N LYS A 175 9.89 2.70 -17.23
CA LYS A 175 10.53 3.92 -16.71
C LYS A 175 11.51 4.51 -17.74
N ILE A 176 11.81 5.77 -17.59
CA ILE A 176 12.85 6.41 -18.41
C ILE A 176 14.20 5.78 -18.08
N LYS A 177 14.90 5.30 -19.11
CA LYS A 177 16.24 4.75 -18.95
C LYS A 177 17.30 5.84 -18.96
N PHE A 178 18.27 5.71 -18.09
CA PHE A 178 19.48 6.54 -18.08
C PHE A 178 20.71 5.67 -17.80
N THR A 179 21.87 6.19 -18.11
CA THR A 179 23.15 5.53 -17.85
C THR A 179 23.78 6.15 -16.58
N GLY A 180 24.43 5.33 -15.76
CA GLY A 180 25.02 5.76 -14.50
C GLY A 180 24.08 5.68 -13.31
N SER A 181 24.39 6.37 -12.24
CA SER A 181 23.58 6.46 -11.02
C SER A 181 22.61 7.64 -11.06
N LEU A 182 21.58 7.62 -10.19
CA LEU A 182 20.70 8.78 -9.99
C LEU A 182 21.47 10.02 -9.50
N GLN A 183 22.53 9.81 -8.72
CA GLN A 183 23.41 10.91 -8.27
C GLN A 183 24.16 11.54 -9.44
N ASP A 184 24.67 10.74 -10.38
CA ASP A 184 25.30 11.26 -11.58
C ASP A 184 24.28 12.05 -12.41
N LEU A 185 23.05 11.51 -12.53
CA LEU A 185 21.98 12.17 -13.26
C LEU A 185 21.62 13.54 -12.63
N TYR A 186 21.51 13.58 -11.30
CA TYR A 186 21.26 14.83 -10.57
C TYR A 186 22.36 15.89 -10.84
N ARG A 187 23.61 15.50 -10.73
CA ARG A 187 24.74 16.39 -10.90
C ARG A 187 24.94 16.85 -12.36
N ASP A 188 24.83 15.91 -13.29
CA ASP A 188 25.27 16.12 -14.68
C ASP A 188 24.11 16.53 -15.60
N ASN A 189 22.87 16.19 -15.25
CA ASN A 189 21.68 16.52 -16.04
C ASN A 189 20.42 16.65 -15.18
N PHE A 190 20.36 17.74 -14.42
CA PHE A 190 19.24 18.01 -13.52
C PHE A 190 17.87 18.05 -14.22
N THR A 191 17.80 18.56 -15.45
CA THR A 191 16.57 18.57 -16.26
C THR A 191 16.03 17.14 -16.47
N LYS A 192 16.92 16.20 -16.84
CA LYS A 192 16.56 14.80 -17.05
C LYS A 192 16.23 14.11 -15.72
N TYR A 193 16.89 14.50 -14.62
CA TYR A 193 16.59 14.00 -13.29
C TYR A 193 15.15 14.35 -12.85
N ILE A 194 14.74 15.59 -13.04
CA ILE A 194 13.36 16.02 -12.74
C ILE A 194 12.36 15.32 -13.69
N TYR A 195 12.70 15.22 -14.97
CA TYR A 195 11.85 14.50 -15.94
C TYR A 195 11.64 13.03 -15.53
N TYR A 196 12.70 12.36 -15.05
CA TYR A 196 12.60 10.98 -14.53
C TYR A 196 11.62 10.90 -13.36
N ASN A 197 11.77 11.74 -12.34
CA ASN A 197 10.89 11.81 -11.17
C ASN A 197 9.42 12.09 -11.54
N VAL A 198 9.20 12.99 -12.49
CA VAL A 198 7.85 13.29 -13.02
C VAL A 198 7.20 12.07 -13.66
N ILE A 199 7.95 11.34 -14.48
CA ILE A 199 7.43 10.15 -15.15
C ILE A 199 7.11 9.06 -14.15
N ASP A 200 7.92 8.84 -13.12
CA ASP A 200 7.65 7.86 -12.08
C ASP A 200 6.31 8.13 -11.40
N SER A 201 6.04 9.36 -11.01
CA SER A 201 4.76 9.75 -10.41
C SER A 201 3.57 9.59 -11.37
N ILE A 202 3.75 9.94 -12.65
CA ILE A 202 2.68 9.81 -13.67
C ILE A 202 2.39 8.34 -13.99
N LEU A 203 3.39 7.47 -13.97
CA LEU A 203 3.17 6.03 -14.17
C LEU A 203 2.24 5.46 -13.10
N VAL A 204 2.38 5.84 -11.83
CA VAL A 204 1.47 5.42 -10.76
C VAL A 204 0.04 5.92 -11.02
N TYR A 205 -0.12 7.16 -11.47
CA TYR A 205 -1.44 7.69 -11.88
C TYR A 205 -2.09 6.82 -12.97
N TYR A 206 -1.37 6.45 -14.03
CA TYR A 206 -1.94 5.63 -15.10
C TYR A 206 -2.19 4.19 -14.70
N ILE A 207 -1.35 3.61 -13.84
CA ILE A 207 -1.60 2.29 -13.26
C ILE A 207 -2.94 2.32 -12.51
N ASP A 208 -3.15 3.32 -11.65
CA ASP A 208 -4.41 3.46 -10.91
C ASP A 208 -5.60 3.70 -11.84
N LYS A 209 -5.46 4.56 -12.85
CA LYS A 209 -6.51 4.82 -13.83
C LYS A 209 -6.94 3.56 -14.58
N LYS A 210 -5.99 2.64 -14.85
CA LYS A 210 -6.26 1.37 -15.54
C LYS A 210 -6.83 0.31 -14.61
N LEU A 211 -6.25 0.13 -13.43
CA LEU A 211 -6.64 -0.93 -12.49
C LEU A 211 -7.80 -0.52 -11.57
N LYS A 212 -8.00 0.78 -11.34
CA LYS A 212 -9.05 1.36 -10.48
C LYS A 212 -9.01 0.85 -9.03
N SER A 213 -7.83 0.49 -8.52
CA SER A 213 -7.69 -0.07 -7.17
C SER A 213 -8.11 0.93 -6.09
N MET A 214 -7.87 2.24 -6.30
CA MET A 214 -8.37 3.29 -5.42
C MET A 214 -9.89 3.37 -5.40
N ASP A 215 -10.57 3.22 -6.55
CA ASP A 215 -12.03 3.24 -6.64
C ASP A 215 -12.64 2.06 -5.87
N VAL A 216 -12.03 0.88 -5.98
CA VAL A 216 -12.44 -0.31 -5.21
C VAL A 216 -12.33 -0.03 -3.71
N LEU A 217 -11.22 0.54 -3.27
CA LEU A 217 -10.98 0.83 -1.85
C LEU A 217 -11.96 1.90 -1.32
N ILE A 218 -12.21 2.97 -2.08
CA ILE A 218 -13.20 4.00 -1.74
C ILE A 218 -14.60 3.39 -1.62
N THR A 219 -14.95 2.49 -2.53
CA THR A 219 -16.22 1.78 -2.49
C THR A 219 -16.36 0.94 -1.23
N LEU A 220 -15.33 0.15 -0.89
CA LEU A 220 -15.30 -0.65 0.34
C LEU A 220 -15.42 0.22 1.58
N ALA A 221 -14.66 1.31 1.66
CA ALA A 221 -14.74 2.28 2.76
C ALA A 221 -16.16 2.89 2.89
N SER A 222 -16.78 3.21 1.77
CA SER A 222 -18.13 3.77 1.73
C SER A 222 -19.19 2.77 2.19
N ILE A 223 -19.12 1.52 1.77
CA ILE A 223 -20.05 0.45 2.16
C ILE A 223 -19.88 0.12 3.64
N THR A 224 -18.66 0.02 4.13
CA THR A 224 -18.36 -0.35 5.52
C THR A 224 -18.45 0.81 6.50
N LYS A 225 -18.45 2.05 6.01
CA LYS A 225 -18.40 3.28 6.82
C LYS A 225 -17.16 3.37 7.72
N MET A 226 -16.05 2.88 7.23
CA MET A 226 -14.78 2.88 7.96
C MET A 226 -13.76 3.80 7.27
N PRO A 227 -12.71 4.22 7.98
CA PRO A 227 -11.60 4.97 7.40
C PRO A 227 -10.95 4.22 6.24
N LEU A 228 -10.48 4.94 5.23
CA LEU A 228 -9.97 4.39 3.98
C LEU A 228 -8.82 3.39 4.21
N TYR A 229 -7.88 3.70 5.11
CA TYR A 229 -6.75 2.82 5.42
C TYR A 229 -7.18 1.49 6.04
N LYS A 230 -8.27 1.48 6.84
CA LYS A 230 -8.83 0.23 7.40
C LYS A 230 -9.56 -0.59 6.35
N ALA A 231 -10.18 0.05 5.36
CA ALA A 231 -10.86 -0.63 4.26
C ALA A 231 -9.90 -1.44 3.37
N ALA A 232 -8.60 -1.20 3.46
CA ALA A 232 -7.60 -2.05 2.84
C ALA A 232 -7.46 -3.43 3.50
N SER A 233 -7.98 -3.66 4.72
CA SER A 233 -7.96 -4.97 5.39
C SER A 233 -9.23 -5.77 5.12
N PRO A 234 -9.16 -6.96 4.45
CA PRO A 234 -10.32 -7.81 4.23
C PRO A 234 -10.98 -8.26 5.53
N VAL A 235 -10.20 -8.48 6.59
CA VAL A 235 -10.71 -8.85 7.92
C VAL A 235 -11.56 -7.72 8.47
N ALA A 236 -11.01 -6.50 8.52
CA ALA A 236 -11.72 -5.33 9.01
C ALA A 236 -13.01 -5.03 8.21
N VAL A 237 -12.95 -5.21 6.87
CA VAL A 237 -14.13 -5.08 5.99
C VAL A 237 -15.20 -6.10 6.37
N THR A 238 -14.83 -7.37 6.56
CA THR A 238 -15.76 -8.44 6.94
C THR A 238 -16.37 -8.17 8.31
N GLU A 239 -15.57 -7.82 9.30
CA GLU A 239 -16.03 -7.46 10.64
C GLU A 239 -17.03 -6.29 10.60
N ALA A 240 -16.73 -5.24 9.86
CA ALA A 240 -17.61 -4.08 9.72
C ALA A 240 -18.95 -4.43 9.05
N LEU A 241 -18.93 -5.29 8.03
CA LEU A 241 -20.15 -5.74 7.36
C LEU A 241 -21.02 -6.61 8.30
N ILE A 242 -20.40 -7.53 9.03
CA ILE A 242 -21.09 -8.35 10.03
C ILE A 242 -21.67 -7.47 11.14
N ALA A 243 -20.87 -6.57 11.70
CA ALA A 243 -21.31 -5.65 12.74
C ALA A 243 -22.53 -4.83 12.32
N ARG A 244 -22.51 -4.30 11.09
CA ARG A 244 -23.63 -3.54 10.52
C ARG A 244 -24.87 -4.40 10.31
N LYS A 245 -24.71 -5.63 9.85
CA LYS A 245 -25.83 -6.55 9.70
C LYS A 245 -26.49 -6.85 11.04
N ILE A 246 -25.70 -7.19 12.06
CA ILE A 246 -26.17 -7.43 13.42
C ILE A 246 -26.90 -6.20 13.99
N ALA A 247 -26.31 -5.01 13.82
CA ALA A 247 -26.93 -3.76 14.26
C ALA A 247 -28.26 -3.46 13.54
N SER A 248 -28.34 -3.77 12.22
CA SER A 248 -29.60 -3.59 11.45
C SER A 248 -30.73 -4.53 11.92
N GLU A 249 -30.42 -5.60 12.62
CA GLU A 249 -31.37 -6.53 13.25
C GLU A 249 -31.70 -6.13 14.70
N GLY A 250 -31.27 -4.96 15.16
CA GLY A 250 -31.47 -4.50 16.53
C GLY A 250 -30.63 -5.24 17.58
N LYS A 251 -29.70 -6.06 17.14
CA LYS A 251 -28.80 -6.83 18.00
C LYS A 251 -27.50 -6.06 18.24
N ARG A 252 -26.77 -6.41 19.31
CA ARG A 252 -25.45 -5.86 19.62
C ARG A 252 -24.42 -6.98 19.64
N ILE A 253 -23.22 -6.69 19.15
CA ILE A 253 -22.06 -7.55 19.35
C ILE A 253 -21.65 -7.39 20.80
N GLY A 254 -21.50 -8.51 21.54
CA GLY A 254 -20.93 -8.49 22.88
C GLY A 254 -19.50 -7.95 22.82
N THR A 255 -19.19 -6.99 23.68
CA THR A 255 -17.79 -6.64 23.92
C THR A 255 -17.18 -7.76 24.73
N GLU A 256 -16.33 -8.58 24.12
CA GLU A 256 -15.43 -9.39 24.91
C GLU A 256 -14.58 -8.44 25.76
N ALA A 257 -14.66 -8.63 27.09
CA ALA A 257 -13.62 -8.09 27.93
C ALA A 257 -12.29 -8.61 27.34
N ARG A 258 -11.41 -7.70 26.92
CA ARG A 258 -10.02 -8.06 26.66
C ARG A 258 -9.47 -8.58 27.99
N GLU A 259 -9.69 -9.84 28.27
CA GLU A 259 -8.82 -10.55 29.18
C GLU A 259 -7.46 -10.47 28.50
N ASP A 260 -6.47 -9.97 29.25
CA ASP A 260 -5.06 -10.04 28.92
C ASP A 260 -4.62 -11.53 28.96
N ASN A 261 -5.27 -12.37 28.22
CA ASN A 261 -4.89 -13.74 27.93
C ASN A 261 -3.72 -13.72 26.94
N LYS A 262 -2.65 -13.05 27.37
CA LYS A 262 -1.28 -13.42 27.00
C LYS A 262 -1.00 -14.80 27.61
N LYS A 263 -1.79 -15.79 27.25
CA LYS A 263 -1.42 -17.19 27.41
C LYS A 263 -2.36 -17.99 26.56
N GLU A 264 -1.71 -18.84 25.99
CA GLU A 264 -2.01 -20.20 25.88
C GLU A 264 -2.01 -20.69 24.48
N GLY A 265 -0.95 -21.47 24.35
CA GLY A 265 -0.98 -22.60 23.48
C GLY A 265 -1.02 -22.21 22.02
N GLN A 266 0.15 -22.10 21.41
CA GLN A 266 0.20 -22.36 19.99
C GLN A 266 -0.66 -23.58 19.72
N PHE A 267 -1.84 -23.36 19.13
CA PHE A 267 -2.62 -24.46 18.60
C PHE A 267 -1.70 -25.23 17.66
N ALA A 268 -1.60 -26.55 17.86
CA ALA A 268 -0.89 -27.40 16.93
C ALA A 268 -1.45 -27.09 15.53
N GLY A 269 -0.60 -26.64 14.63
CA GLY A 269 -0.99 -26.37 13.25
C GLY A 269 -1.49 -27.63 12.55
N ALA A 270 -1.99 -27.48 11.34
CA ALA A 270 -2.37 -28.61 10.51
C ALA A 270 -1.15 -29.49 10.24
N PHE A 271 -1.36 -30.82 10.14
CA PHE A 271 -0.31 -31.73 9.71
C PHE A 271 0.09 -31.39 8.27
N VAL A 272 1.35 -31.07 8.08
CA VAL A 272 1.96 -30.87 6.75
C VAL A 272 2.96 -32.01 6.54
N LYS A 273 2.69 -32.84 5.53
CA LYS A 273 3.62 -33.91 5.17
C LYS A 273 4.83 -33.31 4.45
N GLU A 274 6.04 -33.62 4.93
CA GLU A 274 7.26 -33.23 4.25
C GLU A 274 7.29 -33.78 2.82
N PRO A 275 7.66 -32.95 1.81
CA PRO A 275 7.75 -33.40 0.45
C PRO A 275 8.96 -34.32 0.28
N ILE A 276 8.78 -35.39 -0.49
CA ILE A 276 9.90 -36.24 -0.91
C ILE A 276 10.52 -35.54 -2.13
N VAL A 277 11.75 -35.07 -1.97
CA VAL A 277 12.47 -34.36 -3.05
C VAL A 277 12.81 -35.31 -4.19
N GLY A 278 12.44 -34.94 -5.41
CA GLY A 278 12.72 -35.75 -6.61
C GLY A 278 12.02 -35.20 -7.85
N PHE A 279 12.29 -35.82 -8.97
CA PHE A 279 11.56 -35.55 -10.22
C PHE A 279 10.45 -36.59 -10.36
N TYR A 280 9.25 -36.12 -10.62
CA TYR A 280 8.07 -36.97 -10.75
C TYR A 280 7.37 -36.67 -12.07
N GLU A 281 7.03 -37.72 -12.82
CA GLU A 281 6.23 -37.63 -14.04
C GLU A 281 4.76 -37.97 -13.73
N GLY A 282 3.82 -37.42 -14.50
CA GLY A 282 2.41 -37.72 -14.38
C GLY A 282 1.77 -37.20 -13.07
N VAL A 283 2.26 -36.10 -12.52
CA VAL A 283 1.76 -35.51 -11.27
C VAL A 283 0.42 -34.84 -11.52
N SER A 284 -0.58 -35.17 -10.67
CA SER A 284 -1.87 -34.50 -10.62
C SER A 284 -2.04 -33.81 -9.27
N ALA A 285 -2.43 -32.53 -9.28
CA ALA A 285 -2.74 -31.78 -8.07
C ALA A 285 -4.25 -31.72 -7.85
N PHE A 286 -4.67 -32.02 -6.64
CA PHE A 286 -6.07 -31.92 -6.22
C PHE A 286 -6.18 -30.94 -5.06
N ASP A 287 -7.20 -30.10 -5.10
CA ASP A 287 -7.52 -29.14 -4.02
C ASP A 287 -9.01 -29.26 -3.65
N TYR A 288 -9.31 -29.13 -2.36
CA TYR A 288 -10.69 -29.09 -1.89
C TYR A 288 -11.24 -27.66 -1.97
N ALA A 289 -12.29 -27.46 -2.73
CA ALA A 289 -12.95 -26.17 -2.81
C ALA A 289 -13.44 -25.73 -1.41
N SER A 290 -12.89 -24.64 -0.91
CA SER A 290 -13.27 -24.07 0.41
C SER A 290 -13.23 -25.10 1.54
N LEU A 291 -12.12 -25.81 1.72
CA LEU A 291 -12.00 -26.93 2.67
C LEU A 291 -12.54 -26.59 4.07
N TYR A 292 -12.06 -25.54 4.72
CA TYR A 292 -12.50 -25.17 6.07
C TYR A 292 -13.99 -24.79 6.13
N PRO A 293 -14.51 -23.90 5.28
CA PRO A 293 -15.94 -23.62 5.25
C PRO A 293 -16.82 -24.86 4.99
N SER A 294 -16.35 -25.80 4.17
CA SER A 294 -17.08 -27.04 3.89
C SER A 294 -17.12 -27.95 5.11
N ILE A 295 -16.01 -28.09 5.83
CA ILE A 295 -15.96 -28.87 7.09
C ILE A 295 -16.84 -28.20 8.15
N MET A 296 -16.76 -26.86 8.31
CA MET A 296 -17.62 -26.15 9.26
C MET A 296 -19.11 -26.41 9.01
N ARG A 297 -19.54 -26.33 7.74
CA ARG A 297 -20.94 -26.60 7.37
C ARG A 297 -21.33 -28.06 7.57
N GLN A 298 -20.47 -29.00 7.17
CA GLN A 298 -20.72 -30.41 7.25
C GLN A 298 -20.87 -30.89 8.70
N PHE A 299 -20.05 -30.40 9.60
CA PHE A 299 -20.02 -30.79 10.99
C PHE A 299 -20.70 -29.78 11.94
N ASN A 300 -21.34 -28.75 11.40
CA ASN A 300 -22.01 -27.69 12.17
C ASN A 300 -21.06 -27.04 13.22
N ILE A 301 -19.82 -26.76 12.84
CA ILE A 301 -18.82 -26.16 13.74
C ILE A 301 -19.11 -24.67 13.84
N SER A 302 -19.71 -24.25 14.95
CA SER A 302 -19.97 -22.85 15.28
C SER A 302 -19.91 -22.65 16.79
N PRO A 303 -19.73 -21.40 17.28
CA PRO A 303 -19.83 -21.08 18.70
C PRO A 303 -21.15 -21.54 19.33
N ASP A 304 -22.26 -21.41 18.59
CA ASP A 304 -23.60 -21.80 19.06
C ASP A 304 -23.79 -23.33 19.16
N ALA A 305 -22.99 -24.09 18.45
CA ALA A 305 -22.99 -25.56 18.50
C ALA A 305 -22.00 -26.12 19.54
N PHE A 306 -21.26 -25.26 20.25
CA PHE A 306 -20.32 -25.68 21.27
C PHE A 306 -21.07 -26.20 22.50
N ILE A 307 -20.82 -27.44 22.89
CA ILE A 307 -21.44 -28.07 24.06
C ILE A 307 -20.45 -28.07 25.23
N GLU A 308 -19.28 -28.70 25.04
CA GLU A 308 -18.28 -28.85 26.08
C GLU A 308 -16.87 -29.16 25.52
N LYS A 309 -15.84 -28.91 26.30
CA LYS A 309 -14.48 -29.39 26.03
C LYS A 309 -14.33 -30.82 26.60
N ILE A 310 -13.99 -31.76 25.74
CA ILE A 310 -13.76 -33.16 26.13
C ILE A 310 -12.25 -33.39 26.21
N PRO A 311 -11.67 -33.91 27.33
CA PRO A 311 -10.26 -34.28 27.41
C PRO A 311 -9.88 -35.28 26.31
N THR A 312 -8.68 -35.14 25.77
CA THR A 312 -8.17 -35.97 24.64
C THR A 312 -8.26 -37.48 24.94
N SER A 313 -8.02 -37.88 26.19
CA SER A 313 -8.16 -39.27 26.64
C SER A 313 -9.56 -39.84 26.42
N LYS A 314 -10.63 -39.09 26.67
CA LYS A 314 -12.01 -39.51 26.43
C LYS A 314 -12.38 -39.55 24.93
N VAL A 315 -11.65 -38.77 24.08
CA VAL A 315 -11.88 -38.83 22.62
C VAL A 315 -11.38 -40.15 22.05
N GLU A 316 -10.26 -40.67 22.56
CA GLU A 316 -9.73 -41.95 22.11
C GLU A 316 -10.60 -43.13 22.56
N GLU A 317 -11.16 -43.05 23.75
CA GLU A 317 -12.11 -44.05 24.28
C GLU A 317 -13.37 -44.12 23.43
N LYS A 318 -14.01 -42.96 23.13
CA LYS A 318 -15.19 -42.89 22.25
C LYS A 318 -14.90 -43.31 20.79
N ARG A 319 -13.66 -43.17 20.32
CA ARG A 319 -13.27 -43.69 18.99
C ARG A 319 -13.13 -45.21 18.97
N LYS A 320 -12.69 -45.83 20.06
CA LYS A 320 -12.62 -47.29 20.20
C LYS A 320 -14.03 -47.91 20.26
N ASP A 321 -14.94 -47.28 21.00
CA ASP A 321 -16.33 -47.75 21.12
C ASP A 321 -17.09 -47.67 19.76
N LYS A 322 -16.88 -46.61 18.97
CA LYS A 322 -17.48 -46.54 17.63
C LYS A 322 -16.92 -47.54 16.62
N LYS A 323 -15.69 -48.00 16.78
CA LYS A 323 -15.12 -49.06 15.95
C LYS A 323 -15.69 -50.44 16.31
N SER A 324 -16.09 -50.64 17.56
CA SER A 324 -16.72 -51.89 17.98
C SER A 324 -18.20 -52.03 17.54
N THR A 325 -18.91 -50.92 17.35
CA THR A 325 -20.30 -50.89 16.90
C THR A 325 -20.49 -50.87 15.36
N SER A 326 -19.43 -50.70 14.58
CA SER A 326 -19.51 -50.76 13.10
C SER A 326 -19.07 -52.09 12.50
N LEU A 327 -18.87 -53.12 13.31
CA LEU A 327 -18.54 -54.51 12.94
C LEU A 327 -19.56 -55.53 13.46
N ALA A 328 -20.75 -55.09 13.84
CA ALA A 328 -21.87 -55.98 14.18
C ALA A 328 -23.00 -55.78 13.16
#